data_463930894b4823f2eb81f96aafe967e0
#
_entry.id   463930894b4823f2eb81f96aafe967e0
#
_cell.length_a   1.000
_cell.length_b   1.000
_cell.length_c   1.000
_cell.angle_alpha   90.00
_cell.angle_beta   90.00
_cell.angle_gamma   90.00
#
_symmetry.space_group_name_H-M   'P 1'
#
loop_
_entity.id
_entity.type
_entity.pdbx_description
1 polymer ?
#
loop_
_entity_poly.entity_id
_entity_poly.type
_entity_poly.pdbx_seq_one_letter_code
_entity_poly.pdbx_strand_id
1 'polypeptide(L)'
;MTSKVAGFFKLLIAAQFVLVAAQATAGHHAKEAKSQDIVDTAVAAGEFNTLAAALEAAGLVDTLKGDGPFTVFAPTDAAFAKLPEGTVESLLKPENRDQLIAILTYHVVPGKVKAADVVELSKATTVNGQDVAITVADNGVQINNANVIKTDIGASNGVIHVIDTVIIPAS
;
A
#
# COMPACT_ATOMS: atom_id res chain seq x y z
N MET A 1 69.40 34.51 12.03
CA MET A 1 68.99 34.22 11.58
C MET A 1 67.95 33.79 11.50
N THR A 2 67.30 33.69 11.32
CA THR A 2 66.56 33.39 11.29
C THR A 2 65.50 33.13 11.09
N SER A 3 64.91 32.88 11.05
CA SER A 3 63.99 32.51 11.03
C SER A 3 62.90 32.43 10.76
N LYS A 4 62.42 32.40 10.51
CA LYS A 4 61.51 32.34 10.22
C LYS A 4 60.64 31.70 9.94
N VAL A 5 60.37 31.34 9.90
CA VAL A 5 59.75 30.62 9.60
C VAL A 5 58.60 30.40 9.77
N ALA A 6 58.28 30.41 10.24
CA ALA A 6 57.31 30.19 10.55
C ALA A 6 56.18 30.33 10.03
N GLY A 7 55.84 30.46 9.90
CA GLY A 7 54.85 30.59 9.55
C GLY A 7 54.06 30.05 8.89
N PHE A 8 53.96 29.78 8.75
CA PHE A 8 53.27 29.34 8.07
C PHE A 8 52.40 28.51 8.13
N PHE A 9 52.18 28.25 8.40
CA PHE A 9 51.41 27.41 8.44
C PHE A 9 50.19 27.50 8.55
N LYS A 10 49.82 27.70 8.66
CA LYS A 10 48.74 27.71 8.84
C LYS A 10 47.81 27.63 8.11
N LEU A 11 47.65 27.74 7.74
CA LEU A 11 46.86 27.69 7.03
C LEU A 11 46.10 26.85 6.74
N LEU A 12 46.26 26.30 6.64
CA LEU A 12 45.68 25.43 6.35
C LEU A 12 44.55 25.22 6.64
N ILE A 13 44.34 25.10 7.22
CA ILE A 13 43.41 24.86 7.72
C ILE A 13 42.33 25.03 7.17
N ALA A 14 42.18 25.52 6.97
CA ALA A 14 41.13 25.85 6.51
C ALA A 14 40.42 24.96 5.83
N ALA A 15 40.79 24.66 5.36
CA ALA A 15 40.20 23.87 4.66
C ALA A 15 39.23 23.13 5.12
N GLN A 16 39.24 22.94 5.55
CA GLN A 16 38.45 22.17 5.88
C GLN A 16 37.29 22.33 5.93
N PHE A 17 37.14 22.71 5.92
CA PHE A 17 36.13 22.62 6.08
C PHE A 17 35.18 22.38 5.41
N VAL A 18 35.23 22.47 5.11
CA VAL A 18 34.42 22.41 4.44
C VAL A 18 33.72 21.53 4.20
N LEU A 19 33.90 21.09 4.20
CA LEU A 19 33.28 20.23 3.97
C LEU A 19 32.24 19.92 4.26
N VAL A 20 32.25 19.92 4.71
CA VAL A 20 31.39 19.53 5.16
C VAL A 20 30.33 19.68 4.69
N ALA A 21 30.22 20.12 4.67
CA ALA A 21 29.21 20.41 4.34
C ALA A 21 28.67 19.61 3.64
N ALA A 22 29.14 19.45 3.23
CA ALA A 22 28.67 18.75 2.52
C ALA A 22 27.91 17.90 2.96
N GLN A 23 28.03 17.79 3.48
CA GLN A 23 27.35 16.99 3.79
C GLN A 23 26.25 17.16 3.89
N ALA A 24 26.23 17.58 4.10
CA ALA A 24 25.22 17.72 4.30
C ALA A 24 24.45 17.29 3.52
N THR A 25 24.52 17.29 3.16
CA THR A 25 23.84 16.95 2.45
C THR A 25 23.37 15.96 2.44
N ALA A 26 23.84 15.61 2.60
CA ALA A 26 23.50 14.58 2.49
C ALA A 26 22.53 14.27 3.08
N GLY A 27 22.53 14.56 3.55
CA GLY A 27 21.61 14.19 4.11
C GLY A 27 20.54 13.98 3.58
N HIS A 28 20.43 14.13 3.27
CA HIS A 28 19.48 13.99 2.86
C HIS A 28 18.87 13.09 2.53
N HIS A 29 19.03 12.88 2.54
CA HIS A 29 18.49 12.23 2.13
C HIS A 29 17.85 11.41 2.37
N ALA A 30 18.07 11.22 2.75
CA ALA A 30 17.64 10.43 3.10
C ALA A 30 16.43 10.14 2.75
N LYS A 31 16.09 10.20 2.24
CA LYS A 31 15.16 10.02 1.91
C LYS A 31 14.47 9.19 1.93
N GLU A 32 14.61 9.12 2.31
CA GLU A 32 13.85 8.66 2.60
C GLU A 32 13.09 7.88 2.11
N ALA A 33 13.24 6.92 2.26
CA ALA A 33 12.30 5.98 2.00
C ALA A 33 11.03 6.42 2.63
N LYS A 34 10.32 7.16 1.95
CA LYS A 34 8.96 7.27 2.29
C LYS A 34 8.45 5.87 2.28
N SER A 35 8.13 5.39 3.43
CA SER A 35 7.37 4.18 3.52
C SER A 35 6.12 4.40 2.68
N GLN A 36 6.03 3.66 1.62
CA GLN A 36 4.90 3.72 0.70
C GLN A 36 3.64 3.30 1.45
N ASP A 37 2.59 4.07 1.29
CA ASP A 37 1.29 3.69 1.83
C ASP A 37 0.68 2.55 1.00
N ILE A 38 -0.50 2.11 1.40
CA ILE A 38 -1.19 1.01 0.73
C ILE A 38 -1.38 1.30 -0.76
N VAL A 39 -1.78 2.51 -1.11
CA VAL A 39 -2.05 2.89 -2.50
C VAL A 39 -0.75 2.92 -3.30
N ASP A 40 0.29 3.58 -2.78
CA ASP A 40 1.58 3.68 -3.45
C ASP A 40 2.22 2.28 -3.62
N THR A 41 2.08 1.42 -2.62
CA THR A 41 2.58 0.03 -2.67
C THR A 41 1.84 -0.77 -3.74
N ALA A 42 0.53 -0.61 -3.84
CA ALA A 42 -0.26 -1.31 -4.86
C ALA A 42 0.12 -0.82 -6.26
N VAL A 43 0.23 0.49 -6.46
CA VAL A 43 0.62 1.07 -7.76
C VAL A 43 2.03 0.60 -8.16
N ALA A 44 2.96 0.58 -7.21
CA ALA A 44 4.34 0.17 -7.47
C ALA A 44 4.44 -1.32 -7.86
N ALA A 45 3.50 -2.15 -7.40
CA ALA A 45 3.47 -3.56 -7.76
C ALA A 45 3.09 -3.80 -9.22
N GLY A 46 2.38 -2.87 -9.86
CA GLY A 46 2.03 -2.92 -11.28
C GLY A 46 0.96 -3.93 -11.65
N GLU A 47 0.39 -4.63 -10.68
CA GLU A 47 -0.63 -5.65 -10.89
C GLU A 47 -2.03 -5.19 -10.50
N PHE A 48 -2.17 -3.92 -10.10
CA PHE A 48 -3.40 -3.37 -9.52
C PHE A 48 -3.85 -2.08 -10.21
N ASN A 49 -3.64 -1.98 -11.51
CA ASN A 49 -4.01 -0.79 -12.27
C ASN A 49 -5.52 -0.53 -12.23
N THR A 50 -6.30 -1.58 -12.39
CA THR A 50 -7.76 -1.49 -12.32
C THR A 50 -8.24 -1.10 -10.93
N LEU A 51 -7.61 -1.66 -9.89
CA LEU A 51 -7.92 -1.31 -8.50
C LEU A 51 -7.60 0.17 -8.22
N ALA A 52 -6.44 0.65 -8.68
CA ALA A 52 -6.05 2.04 -8.51
C ALA A 52 -7.05 2.99 -9.17
N ALA A 53 -7.43 2.70 -10.42
CA ALA A 53 -8.44 3.47 -11.14
C ALA A 53 -9.79 3.45 -10.41
N ALA A 54 -10.17 2.31 -9.85
CA ALA A 54 -11.41 2.18 -9.08
C ALA A 54 -11.36 3.01 -7.79
N LEU A 55 -10.24 3.02 -7.09
CA LEU A 55 -10.06 3.84 -5.88
C LEU A 55 -10.14 5.33 -6.19
N GLU A 56 -9.56 5.75 -7.30
CA GLU A 56 -9.65 7.15 -7.76
C GLU A 56 -11.08 7.52 -8.11
N ALA A 57 -11.76 6.68 -8.89
CA ALA A 57 -13.15 6.91 -9.30
C ALA A 57 -14.10 6.96 -8.08
N ALA A 58 -13.83 6.16 -7.07
CA ALA A 58 -14.61 6.14 -5.84
C ALA A 58 -14.27 7.30 -4.90
N GLY A 59 -13.09 7.93 -5.08
CA GLY A 59 -12.59 8.96 -4.17
C GLY A 59 -12.11 8.41 -2.85
N LEU A 60 -11.67 7.16 -2.83
CA LEU A 60 -11.19 6.47 -1.61
C LEU A 60 -9.67 6.52 -1.44
N VAL A 61 -8.95 7.10 -2.37
CA VAL A 61 -7.49 7.19 -2.33
C VAL A 61 -7.04 7.88 -1.04
N ASP A 62 -7.59 9.04 -0.74
CA ASP A 62 -7.23 9.80 0.48
C ASP A 62 -7.61 9.04 1.75
N THR A 63 -8.71 8.33 1.72
CA THR A 63 -9.15 7.49 2.85
C THR A 63 -8.14 6.39 3.15
N LEU A 64 -7.66 5.72 2.11
CA LEU A 64 -6.68 4.64 2.23
C LEU A 64 -5.25 5.14 2.45
N LYS A 65 -4.98 6.41 2.17
CA LYS A 65 -3.72 7.07 2.52
C LYS A 65 -3.72 7.63 3.94
N GLY A 66 -4.85 7.59 4.61
CA GLY A 66 -4.99 8.04 5.99
C GLY A 66 -4.22 7.18 6.99
N ASP A 67 -4.35 7.57 8.24
CA ASP A 67 -3.53 7.05 9.34
C ASP A 67 -3.85 5.62 9.78
N GLY A 68 -4.55 4.84 9.00
CA GLY A 68 -4.77 3.42 9.26
C GLY A 68 -4.56 2.96 10.70
N PRO A 69 -4.28 1.71 10.96
CA PRO A 69 -3.94 0.66 10.00
C PRO A 69 -5.13 0.08 9.27
N PHE A 70 -4.89 -0.31 8.05
CA PHE A 70 -5.87 -0.98 7.23
C PHE A 70 -5.32 -2.30 6.70
N THR A 71 -6.20 -3.26 6.50
CA THR A 71 -5.88 -4.48 5.75
C THR A 71 -6.69 -4.46 4.48
N VAL A 72 -6.01 -4.53 3.34
CA VAL A 72 -6.66 -4.47 2.03
C VAL A 72 -6.51 -5.81 1.32
N PHE A 73 -7.63 -6.38 0.92
CA PHE A 73 -7.64 -7.53 0.03
C PHE A 73 -7.65 -7.01 -1.41
N ALA A 74 -6.47 -6.93 -2.01
CA ALA A 74 -6.28 -6.30 -3.31
C ALA A 74 -6.45 -7.33 -4.44
N PRO A 75 -7.54 -7.23 -5.23
CA PRO A 75 -7.68 -8.07 -6.41
C PRO A 75 -6.75 -7.59 -7.51
N THR A 76 -6.10 -8.52 -8.21
CA THR A 76 -5.24 -8.23 -9.35
C THR A 76 -6.06 -7.81 -10.57
N ASP A 77 -5.39 -7.23 -11.57
CA ASP A 77 -6.04 -6.94 -12.86
C ASP A 77 -6.64 -8.20 -13.47
N ALA A 78 -5.98 -9.37 -13.30
CA ALA A 78 -6.51 -10.67 -13.72
C ALA A 78 -7.78 -11.06 -12.94
N ALA A 79 -7.89 -10.65 -11.68
CA ALA A 79 -9.10 -10.88 -10.88
C ALA A 79 -10.29 -10.08 -11.43
N PHE A 80 -10.06 -8.85 -11.83
CA PHE A 80 -11.08 -8.02 -12.50
C PHE A 80 -11.48 -8.61 -13.85
N ALA A 81 -10.53 -9.19 -14.57
CA ALA A 81 -10.80 -9.84 -15.86
C ALA A 81 -11.73 -11.07 -15.75
N LYS A 82 -11.88 -11.64 -14.57
CA LYS A 82 -12.84 -12.73 -14.32
C LYS A 82 -14.28 -12.26 -14.21
N LEU A 83 -14.49 -10.95 -14.03
CA LEU A 83 -15.83 -10.39 -14.00
C LEU A 83 -16.44 -10.39 -15.41
N PRO A 84 -17.78 -10.42 -15.52
CA PRO A 84 -18.42 -10.30 -16.83
C PRO A 84 -17.98 -9.05 -17.57
N GLU A 85 -17.87 -9.16 -18.89
CA GLU A 85 -17.49 -8.02 -19.74
C GLU A 85 -18.39 -6.81 -19.46
N GLY A 86 -17.77 -5.64 -19.37
CA GLY A 86 -18.46 -4.40 -19.10
C GLY A 86 -18.79 -4.13 -17.64
N THR A 87 -18.60 -5.11 -16.74
CA THR A 87 -18.88 -4.90 -15.32
C THR A 87 -17.96 -3.86 -14.72
N VAL A 88 -16.66 -3.96 -14.99
CA VAL A 88 -15.67 -3.00 -14.48
C VAL A 88 -15.95 -1.61 -15.02
N GLU A 89 -16.18 -1.51 -16.32
CA GLU A 89 -16.50 -0.24 -16.97
C GLU A 89 -17.79 0.37 -16.40
N SER A 90 -18.77 -0.47 -16.13
CA SER A 90 -20.03 -0.04 -15.53
C SER A 90 -19.81 0.49 -14.12
N LEU A 91 -18.99 -0.19 -13.31
CA LEU A 91 -18.70 0.22 -11.95
C LEU A 91 -17.90 1.53 -11.89
N LEU A 92 -17.08 1.80 -12.88
CA LEU A 92 -16.29 3.02 -12.95
C LEU A 92 -17.10 4.25 -13.35
N LYS A 93 -18.37 4.06 -13.78
CA LYS A 93 -19.24 5.17 -14.14
C LYS A 93 -19.67 5.97 -12.90
N PRO A 94 -19.77 7.29 -13.02
CA PRO A 94 -20.18 8.14 -11.90
C PRO A 94 -21.53 7.75 -11.28
N GLU A 95 -22.44 7.23 -12.10
CA GLU A 95 -23.78 6.81 -11.68
C GLU A 95 -23.75 5.56 -10.78
N ASN A 96 -22.70 4.77 -10.87
CA ASN A 96 -22.52 3.55 -10.07
C ASN A 96 -21.47 3.72 -8.96
N ARG A 97 -21.09 4.95 -8.67
CA ARG A 97 -20.05 5.26 -7.69
C ARG A 97 -20.34 4.66 -6.31
N ASP A 98 -21.58 4.74 -5.86
CA ASP A 98 -21.95 4.20 -4.55
C ASP A 98 -21.75 2.69 -4.48
N GLN A 99 -22.07 1.98 -5.57
CA GLN A 99 -21.84 0.55 -5.67
C GLN A 99 -20.34 0.24 -5.68
N LEU A 100 -19.55 1.05 -6.39
CA LEU A 100 -18.11 0.91 -6.41
C LEU A 100 -17.50 1.12 -5.02
N ILE A 101 -17.96 2.15 -4.30
CA ILE A 101 -17.54 2.41 -2.92
C ILE A 101 -17.89 1.22 -2.02
N ALA A 102 -19.09 0.66 -2.16
CA ALA A 102 -19.51 -0.49 -1.38
C ALA A 102 -18.61 -1.71 -1.62
N ILE A 103 -18.26 -1.97 -2.88
CA ILE A 103 -17.35 -3.05 -3.25
C ILE A 103 -15.94 -2.80 -2.69
N LEU A 104 -15.41 -1.61 -2.87
CA LEU A 104 -14.06 -1.28 -2.43
C LEU A 104 -13.93 -1.31 -0.90
N THR A 105 -14.91 -0.78 -0.19
CA THR A 105 -14.93 -0.82 1.29
C THR A 105 -15.13 -2.24 1.82
N TYR A 106 -15.73 -3.11 1.02
CA TYR A 106 -15.85 -4.53 1.34
C TYR A 106 -14.52 -5.29 1.21
N HIS A 107 -13.56 -4.73 0.47
CA HIS A 107 -12.20 -5.26 0.36
C HIS A 107 -11.25 -4.73 1.45
N VAL A 108 -11.73 -3.83 2.31
CA VAL A 108 -10.91 -3.20 3.35
C VAL A 108 -11.41 -3.61 4.72
N VAL A 109 -10.49 -4.11 5.54
CA VAL A 109 -10.75 -4.44 6.94
C VAL A 109 -10.01 -3.42 7.80
N PRO A 110 -10.68 -2.80 8.77
CA PRO A 110 -10.01 -1.90 9.69
C PRO A 110 -9.07 -2.69 10.61
N GLY A 111 -7.87 -2.18 10.82
CA GLY A 111 -6.85 -2.84 11.60
C GLY A 111 -5.81 -3.54 10.73
N LYS A 112 -4.70 -3.90 11.35
CA LYS A 112 -3.60 -4.58 10.68
C LYS A 112 -3.71 -6.08 10.95
N VAL A 113 -4.29 -6.81 10.03
CA VAL A 113 -4.48 -8.26 10.12
C VAL A 113 -3.46 -8.93 9.21
N LYS A 114 -2.49 -9.59 9.78
CA LYS A 114 -1.48 -10.35 9.03
C LYS A 114 -2.01 -11.74 8.69
N ALA A 115 -1.29 -12.43 7.80
CA ALA A 115 -1.67 -13.80 7.41
C ALA A 115 -1.80 -14.72 8.62
N ALA A 116 -0.91 -14.58 9.60
CA ALA A 116 -0.98 -15.39 10.81
C ALA A 116 -2.27 -15.15 11.62
N ASP A 117 -2.75 -13.92 11.61
CA ASP A 117 -4.01 -13.56 12.28
C ASP A 117 -5.21 -14.01 11.44
N VAL A 118 -5.10 -13.84 10.11
CA VAL A 118 -6.17 -14.22 9.17
C VAL A 118 -6.51 -15.71 9.31
N VAL A 119 -5.49 -16.56 9.44
CA VAL A 119 -5.74 -18.01 9.52
C VAL A 119 -6.41 -18.44 10.84
N GLU A 120 -6.38 -17.60 11.85
CA GLU A 120 -7.07 -17.86 13.11
C GLU A 120 -8.51 -17.35 13.12
N LEU A 121 -8.86 -16.51 12.14
CA LEU A 121 -10.18 -15.93 12.04
C LEU A 121 -11.05 -16.74 11.07
N SER A 122 -12.30 -16.92 11.43
CA SER A 122 -13.29 -17.50 10.50
C SER A 122 -14.04 -16.42 9.71
N LYS A 123 -13.93 -15.18 10.13
CA LYS A 123 -14.52 -14.03 9.43
C LYS A 123 -13.86 -12.75 9.90
N ALA A 124 -13.96 -11.71 9.08
CA ALA A 124 -13.52 -10.37 9.43
C ALA A 124 -14.57 -9.36 8.99
N THR A 125 -14.83 -8.38 9.85
CA THR A 125 -15.76 -7.29 9.52
C THR A 125 -15.04 -6.23 8.70
N THR A 126 -15.61 -5.90 7.55
CA THR A 126 -15.03 -4.91 6.63
C THR A 126 -15.49 -3.49 6.96
N VAL A 127 -14.84 -2.51 6.34
CA VAL A 127 -15.23 -1.09 6.45
C VAL A 127 -16.67 -0.88 5.95
N ASN A 128 -17.12 -1.71 5.02
CA ASN A 128 -18.50 -1.70 4.55
C ASN A 128 -19.51 -2.12 5.63
N GLY A 129 -19.08 -2.72 6.72
CA GLY A 129 -19.94 -3.20 7.79
C GLY A 129 -20.40 -4.65 7.62
N GLN A 130 -20.08 -5.28 6.51
CA GLN A 130 -20.38 -6.69 6.27
C GLN A 130 -19.16 -7.55 6.57
N ASP A 131 -19.40 -8.78 6.99
CA ASP A 131 -18.33 -9.73 7.26
C ASP A 131 -17.91 -10.45 5.98
N VAL A 132 -16.61 -10.66 5.82
CA VAL A 132 -16.08 -11.61 4.85
C VAL A 132 -15.76 -12.92 5.57
N ALA A 133 -16.11 -14.02 4.93
CA ALA A 133 -15.78 -15.34 5.45
C ALA A 133 -14.33 -15.66 5.14
N ILE A 134 -13.63 -16.18 6.12
CA ILE A 134 -12.25 -16.61 5.98
C ILE A 134 -12.21 -18.11 6.12
N THR A 135 -11.69 -18.78 5.12
CA THR A 135 -11.57 -20.24 5.10
C THR A 135 -10.10 -20.59 4.90
N VAL A 136 -9.59 -21.42 5.77
CA VAL A 136 -8.22 -21.94 5.64
C VAL A 136 -8.34 -23.35 5.04
N ALA A 137 -7.73 -23.54 3.88
CA ALA A 137 -7.70 -24.81 3.18
C ALA A 137 -6.25 -25.25 2.99
N ASP A 138 -6.05 -26.49 2.59
CA ASP A 138 -4.72 -27.05 2.37
C ASP A 138 -3.90 -26.28 1.34
N ASN A 139 -4.57 -25.61 0.43
CA ASN A 139 -3.93 -24.82 -0.63
C ASN A 139 -3.83 -23.33 -0.30
N GLY A 140 -4.16 -22.93 0.92
CA GLY A 140 -4.01 -21.54 1.35
C GLY A 140 -5.26 -20.96 1.99
N VAL A 141 -5.29 -19.64 2.06
CA VAL A 141 -6.38 -18.88 2.66
C VAL A 141 -7.34 -18.41 1.56
N GLN A 142 -8.62 -18.53 1.83
CA GLN A 142 -9.67 -18.00 0.96
C GLN A 142 -10.48 -16.95 1.72
N ILE A 143 -10.81 -15.88 1.02
CA ILE A 143 -11.71 -14.82 1.51
C ILE A 143 -12.98 -14.91 0.67
N ASN A 144 -14.06 -15.38 1.27
CA ASN A 144 -15.28 -15.77 0.55
C ASN A 144 -14.95 -16.81 -0.54
N ASN A 145 -14.99 -16.38 -1.80
CA ASN A 145 -14.67 -17.24 -2.96
C ASN A 145 -13.34 -16.87 -3.63
N ALA A 146 -12.57 -15.97 -3.04
CA ALA A 146 -11.29 -15.50 -3.58
C ALA A 146 -10.13 -16.19 -2.88
N ASN A 147 -9.16 -16.68 -3.64
CA ASN A 147 -7.94 -17.23 -3.04
C ASN A 147 -6.93 -16.12 -2.77
N VAL A 148 -6.30 -16.17 -1.62
CA VAL A 148 -5.20 -15.27 -1.31
C VAL A 148 -3.92 -15.84 -1.93
N ILE A 149 -3.35 -15.12 -2.89
CA ILE A 149 -2.17 -15.56 -3.64
C ILE A 149 -0.86 -14.98 -3.12
N LYS A 150 -0.94 -13.86 -2.42
CA LYS A 150 0.20 -13.26 -1.70
C LYS A 150 -0.31 -12.63 -0.41
N THR A 151 0.49 -12.74 0.63
CA THR A 151 0.15 -12.21 1.94
C THR A 151 1.22 -11.25 2.45
N ASP A 152 0.85 -10.46 3.45
CA ASP A 152 1.79 -9.66 4.24
C ASP A 152 2.64 -8.68 3.44
N ILE A 153 2.08 -8.10 2.38
CA ILE A 153 2.74 -6.99 1.70
C ILE A 153 2.57 -5.77 2.59
N GLY A 154 3.65 -5.38 3.25
CA GLY A 154 3.64 -4.30 4.21
C GLY A 154 3.58 -2.93 3.55
N ALA A 155 2.74 -2.07 4.07
CA ALA A 155 2.67 -0.66 3.74
C ALA A 155 2.80 0.16 5.02
N SER A 156 3.07 1.47 4.89
CA SER A 156 3.26 2.32 6.06
C SER A 156 2.03 2.41 6.96
N ASN A 157 0.86 2.33 6.37
CA ASN A 157 -0.41 2.47 7.06
C ASN A 157 -1.26 1.19 7.01
N GLY A 158 -0.66 0.04 6.71
CA GLY A 158 -1.39 -1.23 6.72
C GLY A 158 -0.71 -2.39 6.04
N VAL A 159 -1.51 -3.36 5.65
CA VAL A 159 -1.06 -4.59 4.99
C VAL A 159 -1.95 -4.88 3.80
N ILE A 160 -1.36 -5.40 2.75
CA ILE A 160 -2.09 -5.83 1.54
C ILE A 160 -1.98 -7.35 1.41
N HIS A 161 -3.11 -7.98 1.21
CA HIS A 161 -3.21 -9.39 0.82
C HIS A 161 -3.76 -9.43 -0.60
N VAL A 162 -3.05 -10.09 -1.50
CA VAL A 162 -3.44 -10.16 -2.92
C VAL A 162 -4.38 -11.34 -3.12
N ILE A 163 -5.51 -11.06 -3.74
CA ILE A 163 -6.51 -12.07 -4.07
C ILE A 163 -6.69 -12.21 -5.58
N ASP A 164 -7.08 -13.41 -6.00
CA ASP A 164 -7.24 -13.76 -7.41
C ASP A 164 -8.65 -13.55 -7.96
N THR A 165 -9.56 -13.09 -7.13
CA THR A 165 -10.96 -12.88 -7.49
C THR A 165 -11.52 -11.68 -6.73
N VAL A 166 -12.33 -10.88 -7.39
CA VAL A 166 -13.02 -9.75 -6.76
C VAL A 166 -14.14 -10.27 -5.88
N ILE A 167 -14.15 -9.89 -4.61
CA ILE A 167 -15.25 -10.23 -3.70
C ILE A 167 -16.33 -9.14 -3.78
N ILE A 168 -17.56 -9.57 -3.86
CA ILE A 168 -18.71 -8.68 -4.01
C ILE A 168 -19.59 -8.82 -2.78
N PRO A 169 -19.97 -7.71 -2.11
CA PRO A 169 -20.85 -7.78 -0.96
C PRO A 169 -22.24 -8.31 -1.37
N ALA A 170 -22.87 -8.99 -0.45
CA ALA A 170 -24.26 -9.42 -0.67
C ALA A 170 -25.15 -8.17 -0.65
N SER A 171 -26.02 -8.04 -1.63
CA SER A 171 -26.99 -6.95 -1.73
C SER A 171 -28.24 -7.24 -0.90
#